data_7eb16f0dd8d129af783c8e635d962437
#
_entry.id   7eb16f0dd8d129af783c8e635d962437
#
_cell.length_a   1.000
_cell.length_b   1.000
_cell.length_c   1.000
_cell.angle_alpha   90.00
_cell.angle_beta   90.00
_cell.angle_gamma   90.00
#
_symmetry.space_group_name_H-M   'P 1'
#
loop_
_entity.id
_entity.type
_entity.pdbx_description
1 polymer ?
#
loop_
_entity_poly.entity_id
_entity_poly.type
_entity_poly.pdbx_seq_one_letter_code
_entity_poly.pdbx_strand_id
1 'polypeptide(L)' 'MRFLVTMHMPSYSGNLVHQMNVEHKSTSLEEFVDALSKEDFVVVEEFYRDPTTGSDNSRGMTAINHRYVGKIKVINQHR' A
#
# COMPACT_ATOMS: atom_id res chain seq x y z
N MET A 1 8.73 6.65 -1.56
CA MET A 1 7.61 7.13 -2.41
C MET A 1 6.30 6.56 -1.88
N ARG A 2 5.21 7.29 -2.04
CA ARG A 2 3.89 6.89 -1.56
C ARG A 2 3.06 6.24 -2.62
N PHE A 3 2.36 5.18 -2.24
CA PHE A 3 1.49 4.43 -3.15
C PHE A 3 0.15 4.14 -2.48
N LEU A 4 -0.90 4.15 -3.29
CA LEU A 4 -2.19 3.60 -2.87
C LEU A 4 -2.27 2.19 -3.42
N VAL A 5 -2.32 1.22 -2.52
CA VAL A 5 -2.35 -0.19 -2.88
C VAL A 5 -3.74 -0.73 -2.60
N THR A 6 -4.34 -1.33 -3.61
CA THR A 6 -5.66 -1.97 -3.47
C THR A 6 -5.44 -3.47 -3.36
N MET A 7 -5.82 -4.02 -2.21
CA MET A 7 -5.70 -5.44 -1.91
C MET A 7 -7.04 -6.13 -2.09
N HIS A 8 -7.02 -7.31 -2.69
CA HIS A 8 -8.20 -8.15 -2.84
C HIS A 8 -7.96 -9.42 -2.06
N MET A 9 -8.55 -9.53 -0.88
CA MET A 9 -8.30 -10.63 0.03
C MET A 9 -9.53 -11.52 0.12
N PRO A 10 -9.35 -12.86 0.08
CA PRO A 10 -10.48 -13.78 0.21
C PRO A 10 -11.10 -13.69 1.62
N SER A 11 -12.39 -13.85 1.69
CA SER A 11 -13.12 -13.89 2.96
C SER A 11 -14.30 -14.84 2.82
N TYR A 12 -14.99 -15.08 3.93
CA TYR A 12 -16.15 -15.98 3.92
C TYR A 12 -17.27 -15.48 3.00
N SER A 13 -17.42 -14.18 2.89
CA SER A 13 -18.51 -13.59 2.11
C SER A 13 -18.07 -13.20 0.70
N GLY A 14 -16.90 -13.67 0.24
CA GLY A 14 -16.34 -13.35 -1.05
C GLY A 14 -15.01 -12.62 -0.88
N ASN A 15 -14.72 -11.69 -1.79
CA ASN A 15 -13.49 -10.93 -1.72
C ASN A 15 -13.67 -9.67 -0.90
N LEU A 16 -12.71 -9.42 -0.03
CA LEU A 16 -12.64 -8.18 0.73
C LEU A 16 -11.64 -7.26 0.03
N VAL A 17 -12.12 -6.09 -0.37
CA VAL A 17 -11.26 -5.07 -0.99
C VAL A 17 -10.81 -4.12 0.09
N HIS A 18 -9.50 -3.90 0.18
CA HIS A 18 -8.90 -3.04 1.17
C HIS A 18 -7.87 -2.15 0.52
N GLN A 19 -7.98 -0.85 0.75
CA GLN A 19 -7.02 0.12 0.22
C GLN A 19 -6.09 0.60 1.32
N MET A 20 -4.81 0.69 0.99
CA MET A 20 -3.77 1.10 1.93
C MET A 20 -2.93 2.21 1.31
N ASN A 21 -2.62 3.20 2.12
CA ASN A 21 -1.66 4.24 1.77
C ASN A 21 -0.34 3.82 2.37
N VAL A 22 0.67 3.58 1.53
CA VAL A 22 1.93 3.01 2.00
C VAL A 22 3.12 3.81 1.51
N GLU A 23 4.18 3.78 2.29
CA GLU A 23 5.48 4.33 1.94
C GLU A 23 6.44 3.18 1.70
N HIS A 24 7.16 3.23 0.57
CA HIS A 24 8.20 2.26 0.25
C HIS A 24 9.44 3.01 -0.24
N LYS A 25 10.60 2.41 -0.09
CA LYS A 25 11.87 3.03 -0.47
C LYS A 25 12.04 3.19 -1.97
N SER A 26 11.22 2.51 -2.77
CA SER A 26 11.29 2.62 -4.22
C SER A 26 11.05 4.06 -4.67
N THR A 27 11.65 4.44 -5.79
CA THR A 27 11.60 5.79 -6.31
C THR A 27 10.70 5.93 -7.53
N SER A 28 10.06 4.83 -7.94
CA SER A 28 9.13 4.82 -9.06
C SER A 28 8.11 3.71 -8.89
N LEU A 29 7.02 3.79 -9.63
CA LEU A 29 6.00 2.74 -9.63
C LEU A 29 6.59 1.43 -10.14
N GLU A 30 7.40 1.50 -11.20
CA GLU A 30 8.02 0.32 -11.79
C GLU A 30 8.94 -0.37 -10.79
N GLU A 31 9.67 0.40 -10.02
CA GLU A 31 10.58 -0.16 -9.01
C GLU A 31 9.81 -0.87 -7.90
N PHE A 32 8.68 -0.31 -7.48
CA PHE A 32 7.83 -0.94 -6.48
C PHE A 32 7.20 -2.23 -7.01
N VAL A 33 6.71 -2.21 -8.25
CA VAL A 33 6.16 -3.41 -8.89
C VAL A 33 7.22 -4.49 -9.01
N ASP A 34 8.44 -4.10 -9.37
CA ASP A 34 9.56 -5.04 -9.47
C ASP A 34 9.84 -5.69 -8.10
N ALA A 35 9.85 -4.91 -7.04
CA ALA A 35 10.04 -5.43 -5.69
C ALA A 35 8.96 -6.46 -5.34
N LEU A 36 7.70 -6.14 -5.66
CA LEU A 36 6.58 -7.05 -5.41
C LEU A 36 6.70 -8.35 -6.20
N SER A 37 7.25 -8.27 -7.41
CA SER A 37 7.36 -9.47 -8.26
C SER A 37 8.47 -10.41 -7.82
N LYS A 38 9.41 -9.93 -7.02
CA LYS A 38 10.58 -10.72 -6.61
C LYS A 38 10.43 -11.38 -5.25
N GLU A 39 9.49 -10.93 -4.44
CA GLU A 39 9.37 -11.39 -3.05
C GLU A 39 7.92 -11.74 -2.74
N ASP A 40 7.73 -12.74 -1.90
CA ASP A 40 6.39 -13.11 -1.47
C ASP A 40 5.76 -12.01 -0.63
N PHE A 41 6.57 -11.39 0.22
CA PHE A 41 6.12 -10.29 1.08
C PHE A 41 7.03 -9.10 0.91
N VAL A 42 6.43 -7.93 0.84
CA VAL A 42 7.17 -6.66 0.81
C VAL A 42 6.75 -5.85 2.02
N VAL A 43 7.72 -5.36 2.76
CA VAL A 43 7.47 -4.57 3.97
C VAL A 43 7.33 -3.10 3.57
N VAL A 44 6.25 -2.50 4.04
CA VAL A 44 5.94 -1.10 3.78
C VAL A 44 5.51 -0.45 5.08
N GLU A 45 5.57 0.87 5.12
CA GLU A 45 5.00 1.61 6.23
C GLU A 45 3.61 2.08 5.83
N GLU A 46 2.62 1.76 6.64
CA GLU A 46 1.23 2.09 6.35
C GLU A 46 0.86 3.41 7.01
N PHE A 47 0.11 4.24 6.28
CA PHE A 47 -0.32 5.54 6.76
C PHE A 47 -1.82 5.69 6.68
N TYR A 48 -2.35 6.55 7.51
CA TYR A 48 -3.75 6.95 7.43
C TYR A 48 -3.85 8.45 7.67
N ARG A 49 -4.90 9.04 7.12
CA ARG A 49 -5.17 10.46 7.34
C ARG A 49 -6.20 10.59 8.45
N ASP A 50 -5.88 11.38 9.46
CA ASP A 50 -6.81 11.70 10.54
C ASP A 50 -7.90 12.61 9.98
N PRO A 51 -9.19 12.19 10.01
CA PRO A 51 -10.25 13.03 9.46
C PRO A 51 -10.50 14.31 10.26
N THR A 52 -10.06 14.35 11.52
CA THR A 52 -10.26 15.52 12.36
C THR A 52 -9.21 16.59 12.10
N THR A 53 -7.95 16.19 12.04
CA THR A 53 -6.84 17.15 11.92
C THR A 53 -6.29 17.23 10.50
N GLY A 54 -6.58 16.25 9.66
CA GLY A 54 -6.01 16.15 8.33
C GLY A 54 -4.57 15.70 8.32
N SER A 55 -4.01 15.37 9.47
CA SER A 55 -2.61 14.94 9.54
C SER A 55 -2.44 13.51 9.04
N ASP A 56 -1.26 13.25 8.51
CA ASP A 56 -0.87 11.97 7.94
C ASP A 56 -0.09 11.21 9.00
N ASN A 57 -0.63 10.10 9.48
CA ASN A 57 -0.08 9.39 10.61
C ASN A 57 0.31 7.96 10.23
N SER A 58 1.43 7.50 10.78
CA SER A 58 1.91 6.15 10.56
C SER A 58 1.10 5.15 11.39
N ARG A 59 0.75 4.03 10.76
CA ARG A 59 0.19 2.86 11.46
C ARG A 59 1.27 1.83 11.74
N GLY A 60 2.52 2.12 11.36
CA GLY A 60 3.63 1.20 11.54
C GLY A 60 3.91 0.39 10.30
N MET A 61 4.82 -0.56 10.44
CA MET A 61 5.26 -1.39 9.34
C MET A 61 4.32 -2.57 9.15
N THR A 62 4.08 -2.91 7.88
CA THR A 62 3.26 -4.06 7.54
C THR A 62 3.87 -4.77 6.35
N ALA A 63 3.66 -6.07 6.25
CA ALA A 63 4.12 -6.88 5.13
C ALA A 63 2.92 -7.22 4.26
N ILE A 64 3.03 -6.89 2.97
CA ILE A 64 1.96 -7.18 2.02
C ILE A 64 2.40 -8.30 1.09
N ASN A 65 1.45 -9.20 0.77
CA ASN A 65 1.69 -10.30 -0.15
C ASN A 65 1.24 -9.86 -1.54
N HIS A 66 2.16 -9.93 -2.52
CA HIS A 66 1.88 -9.48 -3.88
C HIS A 66 0.71 -10.21 -4.51
N ARG A 67 0.44 -11.43 -4.06
CA ARG A 67 -0.65 -12.26 -4.60
C ARG A 67 -2.01 -11.58 -4.47
N TYR A 68 -2.16 -10.74 -3.46
CA TYR A 68 -3.44 -10.08 -3.19
C TYR A 68 -3.48 -8.62 -3.66
N VAL A 69 -2.42 -8.15 -4.31
CA VAL A 69 -2.38 -6.79 -4.83
C VAL A 69 -3.09 -6.75 -6.18
N GLY A 70 -4.14 -5.95 -6.27
CA GLY A 70 -4.89 -5.81 -7.51
C GLY A 70 -4.56 -4.55 -8.28
N LYS A 71 -4.17 -3.49 -7.58
CA LYS A 71 -3.92 -2.20 -8.23
C LYS A 71 -2.97 -1.38 -7.36
N ILE A 72 -2.06 -0.67 -8.02
CA ILE A 72 -1.14 0.25 -7.34
C ILE A 72 -1.18 1.58 -8.06
N LYS A 73 -1.30 2.65 -7.29
CA LYS A 73 -1.34 4.00 -7.83
C LYS A 73 -0.34 4.86 -7.08
N VAL A 74 0.44 5.65 -7.81
CA VAL A 74 1.35 6.60 -7.19
C VAL A 74 0.53 7.75 -6.60
N ILE A 75 0.84 8.11 -5.36
CA ILE A 75 0.21 9.25 -4.71
C ILE A 75 1.18 10.42 -4.78
N ASN A 76 0.74 11.50 -5.42
CA ASN A 76 1.51 12.72 -5.44
C ASN A 76 1.27 13.49 -4.15
N GLN A 77 2.35 13.87 -3.50
CA GLN A 77 2.26 14.62 -2.25
C GLN A 77 2.58 16.06 -2.53
N HIS A 78 1.55 16.83 -2.74
CA HIS A 78 1.68 18.26 -2.96
C HIS A 78 1.35 19.02 -1.69
N ARG A 79 1.95 20.16 -1.57
CA ARG A 79 1.64 21.10 -0.49
C ARG A 79 0.95 22.33 -1.04
#